data_7f27afe69eaf916fcd59bdff3ed0c601
#
_entry.id   7f27afe69eaf916fcd59bdff3ed0c601
#
_cell.length_a   1.000
_cell.length_b   1.000
_cell.length_c   1.000
_cell.angle_alpha   90.00
_cell.angle_beta   90.00
_cell.angle_gamma   90.00
#
_symmetry.space_group_name_H-M   'P 1'
#
loop_
_entity.id
_entity.type
_entity.pdbx_description
1 polymer ?
#
loop_
_entity_poly.entity_id
_entity_poly.type
_entity_poly.pdbx_seq_one_letter_code
_entity_poly.pdbx_strand_id
1 'polypeptide(L)'
;MNEMRKQQFTEAHSWVRAELDRCVNFWLKNGMDPEFGGVYTCLDRTGKIYSTDKSVWMQGRCGWIFAHLCTVYGVKQEWLDASRSCLDFMERHCFNHAAGDRMYFTVTKDGQPLRQRRYCFSEAFCAMANAEYYAVTGEESRLARARQMADLYWDLNHGMEDPVGMGPKTIPETRSGRAFGIPMIYLNVALILMRCDPERKDVYAARATQCVEEIFKYFVKFDLGCTLENVAPDGTPRFDFTDGRIVNPGHDIEGVWFLLEYAKQFGKPELIEKAQTIFDNAIHAGWDEEYGGLLYFVDA
;
A
#
# COMPACT_ATOMS: atom_id res chain seq x y z
N MET A 1 -25.32 13.34 -16.36
CA MET A 1 -25.61 12.94 -14.96
C MET A 1 -26.87 13.66 -14.54
N ASN A 2 -27.90 12.96 -14.02
CA ASN A 2 -29.15 13.59 -13.59
C ASN A 2 -28.98 14.30 -12.21
N GLU A 3 -29.92 15.20 -11.85
CA GLU A 3 -29.83 16.01 -10.63
C GLU A 3 -29.76 15.14 -9.36
N MET A 4 -30.50 14.03 -9.30
CA MET A 4 -30.47 13.09 -8.18
C MET A 4 -29.07 12.50 -7.96
N ARG A 5 -28.38 12.07 -9.02
CA ARG A 5 -27.00 11.57 -8.93
C ARG A 5 -26.02 12.66 -8.50
N LYS A 6 -26.20 13.90 -8.98
CA LYS A 6 -25.36 15.03 -8.54
C LYS A 6 -25.52 15.28 -7.04
N GLN A 7 -26.73 15.24 -6.53
CA GLN A 7 -27.01 15.41 -5.10
C GLN A 7 -26.35 14.28 -4.28
N GLN A 8 -26.51 13.02 -4.69
CA GLN A 8 -25.87 11.87 -4.04
C GLN A 8 -24.34 12.00 -3.98
N PHE A 9 -23.70 12.44 -5.09
CA PHE A 9 -22.25 12.69 -5.10
C PHE A 9 -21.85 13.83 -4.17
N THR A 10 -22.62 14.89 -4.09
CA THR A 10 -22.34 16.03 -3.20
C THR A 10 -22.44 15.61 -1.73
N GLU A 11 -23.46 14.85 -1.38
CA GLU A 11 -23.66 14.33 -0.04
C GLU A 11 -22.55 13.34 0.36
N ALA A 12 -22.21 12.39 -0.53
CA ALA A 12 -21.13 11.44 -0.31
C ALA A 12 -19.78 12.15 -0.17
N HIS A 13 -19.48 13.13 -1.02
CA HIS A 13 -18.25 13.92 -0.93
C HIS A 13 -18.16 14.67 0.40
N SER A 14 -19.24 15.30 0.85
CA SER A 14 -19.27 16.03 2.11
C SER A 14 -19.05 15.11 3.31
N TRP A 15 -19.68 13.92 3.28
CA TRP A 15 -19.49 12.91 4.30
C TRP A 15 -18.04 12.38 4.34
N VAL A 16 -17.48 11.96 3.19
CA VAL A 16 -16.10 11.46 3.09
C VAL A 16 -15.11 12.54 3.56
N ARG A 17 -15.36 13.81 3.24
CA ARG A 17 -14.50 14.92 3.68
C ARG A 17 -14.51 15.07 5.19
N ALA A 18 -15.69 15.01 5.82
CA ALA A 18 -15.81 15.08 7.27
C ALA A 18 -15.13 13.90 7.98
N GLU A 19 -15.24 12.69 7.42
CA GLU A 19 -14.53 11.50 7.91
C GLU A 19 -13.03 11.65 7.82
N LEU A 20 -12.52 12.15 6.68
CA LEU A 20 -11.10 12.42 6.49
C LEU A 20 -10.57 13.39 7.56
N ASP A 21 -11.27 14.50 7.78
CA ASP A 21 -10.87 15.50 8.78
C ASP A 21 -10.88 14.90 10.21
N ARG A 22 -11.83 14.04 10.53
CA ARG A 22 -11.86 13.33 11.82
C ARG A 22 -10.69 12.37 11.98
N CYS A 23 -10.39 11.58 10.94
CA CYS A 23 -9.26 10.65 10.96
C CYS A 23 -7.92 11.39 11.08
N VAL A 24 -7.72 12.44 10.31
CA VAL A 24 -6.50 13.26 10.34
C VAL A 24 -6.28 13.85 11.75
N ASN A 25 -7.32 14.46 12.32
CA ASN A 25 -7.26 15.05 13.66
C ASN A 25 -7.01 13.98 14.75
N PHE A 26 -7.61 12.80 14.60
CA PHE A 26 -7.39 11.68 15.53
C PHE A 26 -5.91 11.26 15.55
N TRP A 27 -5.31 11.08 14.39
CA TRP A 27 -3.90 10.63 14.29
C TRP A 27 -2.92 11.72 14.70
N LEU A 28 -3.15 12.98 14.34
CA LEU A 28 -2.32 14.09 14.80
C LEU A 28 -2.33 14.21 16.33
N LYS A 29 -3.50 14.05 16.94
CA LYS A 29 -3.67 14.21 18.39
C LYS A 29 -3.13 13.03 19.19
N ASN A 30 -3.35 11.81 18.72
CA ASN A 30 -3.15 10.60 19.54
C ASN A 30 -2.03 9.71 19.03
N GLY A 31 -1.70 9.79 17.73
CA GLY A 31 -0.77 8.85 17.09
C GLY A 31 0.68 9.29 17.12
N MET A 32 0.96 10.59 17.05
CA MET A 32 2.35 11.07 16.95
C MET A 32 3.12 10.84 18.25
N ASP A 33 4.37 10.35 18.13
CA ASP A 33 5.28 10.15 19.27
C ASP A 33 6.17 11.40 19.45
N PRO A 34 5.95 12.19 20.51
CA PRO A 34 6.74 13.41 20.73
C PRO A 34 8.13 13.13 21.31
N GLU A 35 8.41 11.92 21.80
CA GLU A 35 9.66 11.56 22.47
C GLU A 35 10.69 11.01 21.48
N PHE A 36 10.30 10.01 20.68
CA PHE A 36 11.21 9.34 19.73
C PHE A 36 10.92 9.67 18.28
N GLY A 37 9.80 10.33 18.00
CA GLY A 37 9.35 10.59 16.64
C GLY A 37 8.59 9.41 16.00
N GLY A 38 8.09 9.65 14.80
CA GLY A 38 7.22 8.68 14.12
C GLY A 38 5.82 8.62 14.72
N VAL A 39 5.10 7.54 14.43
CA VAL A 39 3.72 7.34 14.84
C VAL A 39 3.56 6.03 15.63
N TYR A 40 2.79 6.06 16.72
CA TYR A 40 2.29 4.85 17.36
C TYR A 40 1.25 4.18 16.47
N THR A 41 1.30 2.87 16.36
CA THR A 41 0.49 2.11 15.40
C THR A 41 -0.58 1.24 16.05
N CYS A 42 -0.59 1.16 17.36
CA CYS A 42 -1.51 0.33 18.15
C CYS A 42 -2.29 1.20 19.14
N LEU A 43 -3.36 1.81 18.64
CA LEU A 43 -4.29 2.63 19.42
C LEU A 43 -5.68 2.01 19.39
N ASP A 44 -6.42 2.16 20.51
CA ASP A 44 -7.85 1.89 20.49
C ASP A 44 -8.64 3.04 19.83
N ARG A 45 -9.95 2.85 19.65
CA ARG A 45 -10.83 3.86 19.02
C ARG A 45 -10.94 5.18 19.80
N THR A 46 -10.48 5.22 21.05
CA THR A 46 -10.45 6.45 21.88
C THR A 46 -9.13 7.18 21.81
N GLY A 47 -8.11 6.58 21.15
CA GLY A 47 -6.76 7.11 21.03
C GLY A 47 -5.81 6.63 22.14
N LYS A 48 -6.24 5.69 22.99
CA LYS A 48 -5.37 5.09 24.00
C LYS A 48 -4.40 4.13 23.34
N ILE A 49 -3.09 4.35 23.54
CA ILE A 49 -2.02 3.47 23.08
C ILE A 49 -2.03 2.21 23.95
N TYR A 50 -2.15 1.01 23.33
CA TYR A 50 -2.12 -0.26 24.02
C TYR A 50 -0.86 -1.08 23.71
N SER A 51 -0.09 -0.69 22.68
CA SER A 51 1.27 -1.19 22.42
C SER A 51 2.12 -0.05 21.90
N THR A 52 3.36 0.05 22.38
CA THR A 52 4.31 1.08 21.94
C THR A 52 5.21 0.61 20.81
N ASP A 53 5.15 -0.68 20.43
CA ASP A 53 5.86 -1.19 19.26
C ASP A 53 5.35 -0.52 17.99
N LYS A 54 6.29 -0.15 17.11
CA LYS A 54 6.00 0.60 15.89
C LYS A 54 6.09 -0.28 14.66
N SER A 55 4.99 -0.41 13.92
CA SER A 55 5.00 -1.03 12.59
C SER A 55 5.68 -0.10 11.59
N VAL A 56 6.70 -0.59 10.90
CA VAL A 56 7.43 0.17 9.88
C VAL A 56 6.52 0.48 8.68
N TRP A 57 5.63 -0.45 8.32
CA TRP A 57 4.61 -0.19 7.27
C TRP A 57 3.76 1.04 7.58
N MET A 58 3.35 1.18 8.84
CA MET A 58 2.50 2.30 9.26
C MET A 58 3.28 3.61 9.36
N GLN A 59 4.60 3.58 9.66
CA GLN A 59 5.42 4.79 9.53
C GLN A 59 5.37 5.31 8.08
N GLY A 60 5.59 4.43 7.10
CA GLY A 60 5.53 4.80 5.69
C GLY A 60 4.15 5.28 5.26
N ARG A 61 3.08 4.56 5.62
CA ARG A 61 1.70 4.96 5.29
C ARG A 61 1.33 6.31 5.92
N CYS A 62 1.69 6.53 7.18
CA CYS A 62 1.44 7.79 7.89
C CYS A 62 2.24 8.94 7.26
N GLY A 63 3.53 8.73 6.98
CA GLY A 63 4.37 9.70 6.29
C GLY A 63 3.81 10.08 4.93
N TRP A 64 3.34 9.08 4.15
CA TRP A 64 2.73 9.32 2.85
C TRP A 64 1.45 10.14 2.94
N ILE A 65 0.48 9.74 3.80
CA ILE A 65 -0.83 10.41 3.84
C ILE A 65 -0.71 11.87 4.25
N PHE A 66 0.12 12.21 5.23
CA PHE A 66 0.31 13.59 5.65
C PHE A 66 0.99 14.45 4.58
N ALA A 67 1.97 13.92 3.85
CA ALA A 67 2.55 14.61 2.69
C ALA A 67 1.52 14.75 1.56
N HIS A 68 0.73 13.71 1.27
CA HIS A 68 -0.29 13.73 0.24
C HIS A 68 -1.42 14.73 0.53
N LEU A 69 -1.81 14.87 1.78
CA LEU A 69 -2.74 15.92 2.19
C LEU A 69 -2.21 17.32 1.85
N CYS A 70 -0.90 17.56 2.03
CA CYS A 70 -0.27 18.81 1.61
C CYS A 70 -0.33 19.01 0.09
N THR A 71 -0.13 17.95 -0.68
CA THR A 71 -0.23 17.99 -2.15
C THR A 71 -1.66 18.33 -2.62
N VAL A 72 -2.67 17.73 -1.99
CA VAL A 72 -4.07 17.85 -2.43
C VAL A 72 -4.78 19.10 -1.92
N TYR A 73 -4.53 19.47 -0.66
CA TYR A 73 -5.28 20.52 0.03
C TYR A 73 -4.46 21.75 0.38
N GLY A 74 -3.19 21.80 -0.05
CA GLY A 74 -2.25 22.85 0.31
C GLY A 74 -1.47 22.54 1.60
N VAL A 75 -0.29 23.12 1.70
CA VAL A 75 0.64 22.85 2.78
C VAL A 75 0.09 23.36 4.10
N LYS A 76 -0.05 22.44 5.07
CA LYS A 76 -0.20 22.76 6.48
C LYS A 76 1.03 22.26 7.24
N GLN A 77 1.62 23.14 8.06
CA GLN A 77 2.87 22.83 8.76
C GLN A 77 2.75 21.60 9.65
N GLU A 78 1.63 21.45 10.37
CA GLU A 78 1.35 20.28 11.23
C GLU A 78 1.34 18.94 10.47
N TRP A 79 0.86 18.93 9.20
CA TRP A 79 0.87 17.75 8.36
C TRP A 79 2.28 17.44 7.86
N LEU A 80 2.98 18.48 7.44
CA LEU A 80 4.36 18.35 6.96
C LEU A 80 5.29 17.86 8.08
N ASP A 81 5.11 18.38 9.30
CA ASP A 81 5.88 17.95 10.48
C ASP A 81 5.57 16.50 10.87
N ALA A 82 4.30 16.09 10.79
CA ALA A 82 3.90 14.70 11.04
C ALA A 82 4.53 13.75 10.01
N SER A 83 4.49 14.11 8.73
CA SER A 83 5.15 13.34 7.66
C SER A 83 6.66 13.26 7.91
N ARG A 84 7.32 14.39 8.15
CA ARG A 84 8.76 14.47 8.44
C ARG A 84 9.13 13.58 9.62
N SER A 85 8.36 13.64 10.72
CA SER A 85 8.60 12.82 11.91
C SER A 85 8.64 11.33 11.60
N CYS A 86 7.71 10.84 10.77
CA CYS A 86 7.69 9.45 10.32
C CYS A 86 8.90 9.10 9.44
N LEU A 87 9.25 9.97 8.49
CA LEU A 87 10.39 9.78 7.58
C LEU A 87 11.71 9.76 8.35
N ASP A 88 11.92 10.70 9.26
CA ASP A 88 13.12 10.80 10.06
C ASP A 88 13.25 9.62 11.04
N PHE A 89 12.14 9.12 11.58
CA PHE A 89 12.13 7.91 12.39
C PHE A 89 12.51 6.68 11.56
N MET A 90 11.97 6.53 10.36
CA MET A 90 12.34 5.43 9.47
C MET A 90 13.83 5.48 9.11
N GLU A 91 14.34 6.66 8.75
CA GLU A 91 15.74 6.83 8.37
C GLU A 91 16.71 6.44 9.48
N ARG A 92 16.39 6.79 10.73
CA ARG A 92 17.27 6.51 11.88
C ARG A 92 17.19 5.09 12.41
N HIS A 93 16.03 4.40 12.24
CA HIS A 93 15.74 3.22 13.05
C HIS A 93 15.23 2.01 12.27
N CYS A 94 14.76 2.19 11.04
CA CYS A 94 14.01 1.13 10.39
C CYS A 94 14.78 0.34 9.33
N PHE A 95 16.05 0.68 9.09
CA PHE A 95 16.89 0.01 8.10
C PHE A 95 17.83 -1.01 8.72
N ASN A 96 17.93 -2.17 8.11
CA ASN A 96 18.98 -3.16 8.37
C ASN A 96 20.14 -2.94 7.39
N HIS A 97 21.04 -2.03 7.73
CA HIS A 97 22.19 -1.67 6.89
C HIS A 97 23.12 -2.87 6.63
N ALA A 98 23.20 -3.83 7.56
CA ALA A 98 24.01 -5.05 7.37
C ALA A 98 23.40 -6.00 6.31
N ALA A 99 22.13 -5.82 5.96
CA ALA A 99 21.40 -6.61 4.98
C ALA A 99 20.92 -5.72 3.80
N GLY A 100 21.79 -4.87 3.25
CA GLY A 100 21.53 -4.11 2.03
C GLY A 100 20.36 -3.13 2.13
N ASP A 101 20.20 -2.50 3.29
CA ASP A 101 19.11 -1.55 3.57
C ASP A 101 17.70 -2.15 3.52
N ARG A 102 17.56 -3.50 3.69
CA ARG A 102 16.25 -4.08 3.93
C ARG A 102 15.63 -3.48 5.19
N MET A 103 14.33 -3.18 5.13
CA MET A 103 13.65 -2.56 6.26
C MET A 103 13.11 -3.59 7.25
N TYR A 104 13.14 -3.28 8.53
CA TYR A 104 12.44 -4.06 9.55
C TYR A 104 10.92 -4.00 9.35
N PHE A 105 10.21 -4.96 9.91
CA PHE A 105 8.74 -4.96 9.92
C PHE A 105 8.19 -4.25 11.17
N THR A 106 8.83 -4.47 12.31
CA THR A 106 8.46 -3.87 13.60
C THR A 106 9.72 -3.50 14.37
N VAL A 107 9.67 -2.35 15.02
CA VAL A 107 10.71 -1.85 15.93
C VAL A 107 10.08 -1.47 17.28
N THR A 108 10.91 -1.37 18.33
CA THR A 108 10.45 -0.83 19.63
C THR A 108 10.10 0.67 19.53
N LYS A 109 9.51 1.23 20.59
CA LYS A 109 9.21 2.66 20.70
C LYS A 109 10.42 3.55 20.37
N ASP A 110 11.60 3.19 20.86
CA ASP A 110 12.87 3.90 20.67
C ASP A 110 13.66 3.45 19.44
N GLY A 111 13.09 2.57 18.62
CA GLY A 111 13.64 2.19 17.32
C GLY A 111 14.56 0.95 17.32
N GLN A 112 14.60 0.14 18.41
CA GLN A 112 15.37 -1.11 18.38
C GLN A 112 14.67 -2.17 17.51
N PRO A 113 15.40 -2.95 16.71
CA PRO A 113 14.81 -3.99 15.86
C PRO A 113 14.08 -5.06 16.68
N LEU A 114 12.83 -5.35 16.27
CA LEU A 114 12.03 -6.43 16.89
C LEU A 114 11.73 -7.56 15.91
N ARG A 115 11.38 -7.21 14.68
CA ARG A 115 10.95 -8.21 13.70
C ARG A 115 11.42 -7.85 12.30
N GLN A 116 11.98 -8.83 11.61
CA GLN A 116 12.24 -8.82 10.19
C GLN A 116 11.23 -9.71 9.47
N ARG A 117 10.85 -9.39 8.24
CA ARG A 117 10.00 -10.23 7.39
C ARG A 117 10.58 -10.35 5.99
N ARG A 118 10.20 -11.43 5.31
CA ARG A 118 10.53 -11.67 3.89
C ARG A 118 9.80 -10.73 2.93
N TYR A 119 8.63 -10.24 3.34
CA TYR A 119 7.87 -9.26 2.54
C TYR A 119 8.54 -7.89 2.61
N CYS A 120 8.67 -7.24 1.46
CA CYS A 120 9.32 -5.94 1.30
C CYS A 120 8.33 -4.77 1.21
N PHE A 121 7.16 -4.88 1.86
CA PHE A 121 6.18 -3.79 1.86
C PHE A 121 6.59 -2.58 2.69
N SER A 122 7.49 -2.74 3.66
CA SER A 122 8.10 -1.61 4.37
C SER A 122 8.85 -0.70 3.39
N GLU A 123 9.61 -1.29 2.48
CA GLU A 123 10.34 -0.61 1.41
C GLU A 123 9.39 0.13 0.47
N ALA A 124 8.27 -0.51 0.08
CA ALA A 124 7.24 0.11 -0.77
C ALA A 124 6.65 1.36 -0.12
N PHE A 125 6.20 1.27 1.13
CA PHE A 125 5.62 2.41 1.82
C PHE A 125 6.64 3.51 2.16
N CYS A 126 7.90 3.13 2.41
CA CYS A 126 9.00 4.08 2.54
C CYS A 126 9.25 4.85 1.23
N ALA A 127 9.25 4.14 0.08
CA ALA A 127 9.38 4.77 -1.23
C ALA A 127 8.28 5.79 -1.50
N MET A 128 7.01 5.40 -1.28
CA MET A 128 5.86 6.28 -1.48
C MET A 128 5.91 7.52 -0.58
N ALA A 129 6.23 7.36 0.70
CA ALA A 129 6.28 8.46 1.66
C ALA A 129 7.38 9.47 1.31
N ASN A 130 8.58 9.00 0.96
CA ASN A 130 9.69 9.84 0.57
C ASN A 130 9.42 10.56 -0.76
N ALA A 131 8.81 9.90 -1.74
CA ALA A 131 8.44 10.51 -3.02
C ALA A 131 7.41 11.62 -2.84
N GLU A 132 6.36 11.38 -2.06
CA GLU A 132 5.32 12.37 -1.81
C GLU A 132 5.85 13.57 -1.02
N TYR A 133 6.68 13.33 -0.01
CA TYR A 133 7.32 14.39 0.75
C TYR A 133 8.25 15.25 -0.11
N TYR A 134 9.03 14.61 -1.01
CA TYR A 134 9.84 15.31 -2.00
C TYR A 134 8.99 16.21 -2.89
N ALA A 135 7.86 15.72 -3.38
CA ALA A 135 6.98 16.50 -4.25
C ALA A 135 6.48 17.80 -3.60
N VAL A 136 6.38 17.83 -2.26
CA VAL A 136 5.97 19.01 -1.50
C VAL A 136 7.15 19.94 -1.16
N THR A 137 8.34 19.37 -0.86
CA THR A 137 9.46 20.10 -0.25
C THR A 137 10.63 20.35 -1.20
N GLY A 138 10.80 19.52 -2.24
CA GLY A 138 11.98 19.53 -3.10
C GLY A 138 13.25 18.99 -2.41
N GLU A 139 13.14 18.26 -1.29
CA GLU A 139 14.30 17.71 -0.57
C GLU A 139 14.87 16.49 -1.32
N GLU A 140 15.96 16.68 -2.07
CA GLU A 140 16.56 15.68 -2.98
C GLU A 140 16.97 14.37 -2.30
N SER A 141 17.36 14.41 -1.03
CA SER A 141 17.69 13.20 -0.26
C SER A 141 16.48 12.25 -0.14
N ARG A 142 15.26 12.81 -0.09
CA ARG A 142 14.01 12.04 -0.04
C ARG A 142 13.73 11.37 -1.39
N LEU A 143 13.97 12.08 -2.50
CA LEU A 143 13.83 11.47 -3.83
C LEU A 143 14.84 10.32 -4.02
N ALA A 144 16.08 10.52 -3.60
CA ALA A 144 17.11 9.48 -3.66
C ALA A 144 16.69 8.23 -2.86
N ARG A 145 16.16 8.41 -1.64
CA ARG A 145 15.65 7.31 -0.81
C ARG A 145 14.42 6.64 -1.45
N ALA A 146 13.51 7.40 -2.03
CA ALA A 146 12.34 6.86 -2.74
C ALA A 146 12.76 5.96 -3.91
N ARG A 147 13.70 6.42 -4.73
CA ARG A 147 14.26 5.65 -5.85
C ARG A 147 14.90 4.35 -5.38
N GLN A 148 15.75 4.43 -4.36
CA GLN A 148 16.44 3.26 -3.79
C GLN A 148 15.44 2.19 -3.31
N MET A 149 14.42 2.59 -2.53
CA MET A 149 13.45 1.66 -1.97
C MET A 149 12.51 1.08 -3.03
N ALA A 150 12.12 1.86 -4.02
CA ALA A 150 11.30 1.39 -5.13
C ALA A 150 12.07 0.38 -6.01
N ASP A 151 13.34 0.63 -6.27
CA ASP A 151 14.20 -0.31 -7.02
C ASP A 151 14.44 -1.58 -6.20
N LEU A 152 14.77 -1.46 -4.91
CA LEU A 152 14.96 -2.63 -4.03
C LEU A 152 13.70 -3.51 -3.97
N TYR A 153 12.52 -2.91 -3.83
CA TYR A 153 11.26 -3.67 -3.87
C TYR A 153 11.09 -4.41 -5.20
N TRP A 154 11.34 -3.71 -6.32
CA TRP A 154 11.22 -4.29 -7.64
C TRP A 154 12.19 -5.45 -7.82
N ASP A 155 13.46 -5.25 -7.53
CA ASP A 155 14.53 -6.23 -7.75
C ASP A 155 14.34 -7.50 -6.90
N LEU A 156 13.96 -7.34 -5.61
CA LEU A 156 13.63 -8.47 -4.73
C LEU A 156 12.49 -9.36 -5.26
N ASN A 157 11.55 -8.79 -5.99
CA ASN A 157 10.44 -9.54 -6.58
C ASN A 157 10.73 -10.01 -8.02
N HIS A 158 11.90 -9.65 -8.59
CA HIS A 158 12.31 -10.00 -9.95
C HIS A 158 13.67 -10.69 -10.02
N GLY A 159 14.01 -11.48 -9.01
CA GLY A 159 15.13 -12.40 -9.04
C GLY A 159 16.37 -11.99 -8.23
N MET A 160 16.35 -10.84 -7.57
CA MET A 160 17.38 -10.49 -6.60
C MET A 160 17.29 -11.41 -5.38
N GLU A 161 18.41 -11.95 -4.93
CA GLU A 161 18.49 -12.69 -3.68
C GLU A 161 18.28 -11.73 -2.50
N ASP A 162 17.42 -12.15 -1.53
CA ASP A 162 17.15 -11.31 -0.36
C ASP A 162 18.38 -11.24 0.56
N PRO A 163 18.98 -10.06 0.76
CA PRO A 163 20.16 -9.90 1.62
C PRO A 163 19.95 -10.30 3.08
N VAL A 164 18.69 -10.36 3.54
CA VAL A 164 18.35 -10.86 4.88
C VAL A 164 18.49 -12.40 4.97
N GLY A 165 18.55 -13.09 3.83
CA GLY A 165 18.62 -14.54 3.77
C GLY A 165 17.31 -15.25 4.17
N MET A 166 16.20 -14.53 4.18
CA MET A 166 14.87 -15.12 4.39
C MET A 166 14.36 -15.73 3.09
N GLY A 167 14.36 -17.03 3.00
CA GLY A 167 13.79 -17.77 1.87
C GLY A 167 12.28 -17.55 1.71
N PRO A 168 11.70 -18.09 0.61
CA PRO A 168 10.26 -17.99 0.34
C PRO A 168 9.41 -18.64 1.44
N LYS A 169 8.11 -18.28 1.50
CA LYS A 169 7.15 -18.82 2.48
C LYS A 169 6.99 -20.34 2.36
N THR A 170 7.07 -20.83 1.15
CA THR A 170 6.97 -22.27 0.83
C THR A 170 8.22 -22.71 0.08
N ILE A 171 8.57 -23.99 0.16
CA ILE A 171 9.67 -24.59 -0.59
C ILE A 171 9.28 -24.58 -2.08
N PRO A 172 10.02 -23.88 -2.96
CA PRO A 172 9.60 -23.67 -4.35
C PRO A 172 9.50 -24.99 -5.14
N GLU A 173 10.35 -25.98 -4.84
CA GLU A 173 10.34 -27.30 -5.49
C GLU A 173 9.06 -28.08 -5.19
N THR A 174 8.45 -27.81 -4.05
CA THR A 174 7.20 -28.48 -3.64
C THR A 174 5.99 -27.62 -3.99
N ARG A 175 6.04 -26.33 -3.70
CA ARG A 175 4.89 -25.41 -3.87
C ARG A 175 5.34 -23.99 -4.14
N SER A 176 5.75 -23.73 -5.37
CA SER A 176 5.95 -22.35 -5.82
C SER A 176 4.62 -21.67 -6.12
N GLY A 177 4.57 -20.34 -6.05
CA GLY A 177 3.37 -19.58 -6.36
C GLY A 177 3.65 -18.09 -6.55
N ARG A 178 2.58 -17.36 -6.90
CA ARG A 178 2.56 -15.91 -6.99
C ARG A 178 1.59 -15.35 -5.97
N ALA A 179 1.87 -14.16 -5.43
CA ALA A 179 1.02 -13.44 -4.49
C ALA A 179 0.53 -12.13 -5.10
N PHE A 180 -0.78 -11.88 -5.03
CA PHE A 180 -1.46 -10.70 -5.60
C PHE A 180 -0.95 -9.37 -5.05
N GLY A 181 -0.69 -9.32 -3.75
CA GLY A 181 -0.21 -8.10 -3.09
C GLY A 181 1.10 -7.54 -3.66
N ILE A 182 1.91 -8.36 -4.36
CA ILE A 182 3.20 -7.91 -4.92
C ILE A 182 2.99 -6.94 -6.09
N PRO A 183 2.35 -7.33 -7.21
CA PRO A 183 2.11 -6.41 -8.32
C PRO A 183 1.10 -5.31 -7.94
N MET A 184 0.12 -5.60 -7.07
CA MET A 184 -0.86 -4.61 -6.60
C MET A 184 -0.18 -3.43 -5.89
N ILE A 185 0.64 -3.67 -4.90
CA ILE A 185 1.32 -2.60 -4.14
C ILE A 185 2.33 -1.87 -5.02
N TYR A 186 3.10 -2.59 -5.87
CA TYR A 186 4.06 -1.91 -6.73
C TYR A 186 3.39 -1.03 -7.79
N LEU A 187 2.21 -1.41 -8.27
CA LEU A 187 1.41 -0.54 -9.17
C LEU A 187 1.23 0.84 -8.53
N ASN A 188 0.81 0.91 -7.27
CA ASN A 188 0.64 2.17 -6.55
C ASN A 188 1.98 2.92 -6.37
N VAL A 189 3.05 2.21 -5.98
CA VAL A 189 4.40 2.80 -5.89
C VAL A 189 4.79 3.46 -7.21
N ALA A 190 4.63 2.76 -8.32
CA ALA A 190 4.98 3.26 -9.64
C ALA A 190 4.17 4.48 -10.05
N LEU A 191 2.85 4.47 -9.81
CA LEU A 191 1.95 5.60 -10.14
C LEU A 191 2.30 6.86 -9.35
N ILE A 192 2.66 6.72 -8.07
CA ILE A 192 3.12 7.84 -7.25
C ILE A 192 4.46 8.38 -7.76
N LEU A 193 5.42 7.51 -8.02
CA LEU A 193 6.74 7.90 -8.51
C LEU A 193 6.70 8.52 -9.91
N MET A 194 5.83 8.06 -10.80
CA MET A 194 5.62 8.71 -12.10
C MET A 194 5.24 10.19 -11.96
N ARG A 195 4.51 10.55 -10.91
CA ARG A 195 4.11 11.92 -10.63
C ARG A 195 5.21 12.71 -9.93
N CYS A 196 5.94 12.08 -9.00
CA CYS A 196 6.90 12.74 -8.14
C CYS A 196 8.32 12.78 -8.72
N ASP A 197 8.66 11.89 -9.65
CA ASP A 197 9.98 11.74 -10.26
C ASP A 197 9.89 11.71 -11.80
N PRO A 198 9.77 12.87 -12.45
CA PRO A 198 9.65 12.96 -13.91
C PRO A 198 10.85 12.40 -14.67
N GLU A 199 12.05 12.43 -14.09
CA GLU A 199 13.28 11.95 -14.74
C GLU A 199 13.25 10.45 -15.02
N ARG A 200 12.59 9.67 -14.17
CA ARG A 200 12.49 8.21 -14.30
C ARG A 200 11.07 7.74 -14.65
N LYS A 201 10.22 8.64 -15.14
CA LYS A 201 8.81 8.36 -15.44
C LYS A 201 8.62 7.14 -16.33
N ASP A 202 9.44 6.98 -17.37
CA ASP A 202 9.31 5.86 -18.31
C ASP A 202 9.61 4.50 -17.67
N VAL A 203 10.55 4.46 -16.72
CA VAL A 203 10.85 3.24 -15.96
C VAL A 203 9.64 2.82 -15.12
N TYR A 204 9.06 3.76 -14.40
CA TYR A 204 7.88 3.49 -13.58
C TYR A 204 6.66 3.15 -14.42
N ALA A 205 6.47 3.80 -15.56
CA ALA A 205 5.39 3.51 -16.50
C ALA A 205 5.46 2.07 -17.05
N ALA A 206 6.66 1.62 -17.43
CA ALA A 206 6.87 0.25 -17.89
C ALA A 206 6.56 -0.77 -16.78
N ARG A 207 7.06 -0.53 -15.56
CA ARG A 207 6.82 -1.40 -14.39
C ARG A 207 5.33 -1.41 -14.00
N ALA A 208 4.66 -0.25 -14.02
CA ALA A 208 3.21 -0.17 -13.79
C ALA A 208 2.40 -0.99 -14.80
N THR A 209 2.76 -0.90 -16.08
CA THR A 209 2.12 -1.68 -17.14
C THR A 209 2.31 -3.18 -16.90
N GLN A 210 3.51 -3.62 -16.57
CA GLN A 210 3.79 -5.02 -16.22
C GLN A 210 2.93 -5.47 -15.03
N CYS A 211 2.82 -4.66 -13.97
CA CYS A 211 1.97 -4.99 -12.81
C CYS A 211 0.50 -5.19 -13.21
N VAL A 212 -0.05 -4.31 -14.05
CA VAL A 212 -1.43 -4.43 -14.54
C VAL A 212 -1.63 -5.70 -15.37
N GLU A 213 -0.68 -6.01 -16.25
CA GLU A 213 -0.69 -7.25 -17.04
C GLU A 213 -0.66 -8.50 -16.13
N GLU A 214 0.21 -8.51 -15.12
CA GLU A 214 0.29 -9.61 -14.15
C GLU A 214 -0.99 -9.76 -13.33
N ILE A 215 -1.59 -8.68 -12.87
CA ILE A 215 -2.85 -8.69 -12.13
C ILE A 215 -3.95 -9.39 -12.93
N PHE A 216 -4.17 -8.96 -14.17
CA PHE A 216 -5.23 -9.55 -15.00
C PHE A 216 -4.89 -10.97 -15.49
N LYS A 217 -3.63 -11.24 -15.77
CA LYS A 217 -3.20 -12.54 -16.28
C LYS A 217 -3.27 -13.64 -15.22
N TYR A 218 -2.85 -13.33 -13.99
CA TYR A 218 -2.62 -14.36 -12.99
C TYR A 218 -3.67 -14.38 -11.88
N PHE A 219 -4.21 -13.26 -11.46
CA PHE A 219 -4.98 -13.17 -10.22
C PHE A 219 -6.48 -12.95 -10.40
N VAL A 220 -6.88 -12.08 -11.32
CA VAL A 220 -8.29 -11.82 -11.58
C VAL A 220 -8.91 -12.99 -12.32
N LYS A 221 -9.98 -13.56 -11.76
CA LYS A 221 -10.73 -14.72 -12.30
C LYS A 221 -12.17 -14.27 -12.54
N PHE A 222 -12.43 -13.69 -13.70
CA PHE A 222 -13.77 -13.20 -14.04
C PHE A 222 -14.80 -14.31 -14.13
N ASP A 223 -14.39 -15.50 -14.56
CA ASP A 223 -15.21 -16.71 -14.64
C ASP A 223 -15.59 -17.28 -13.27
N LEU A 224 -14.78 -17.01 -12.26
CA LEU A 224 -15.01 -17.40 -10.86
C LEU A 224 -15.61 -16.27 -10.03
N GLY A 225 -15.65 -15.05 -10.55
CA GLY A 225 -16.14 -13.86 -9.84
C GLY A 225 -15.25 -13.43 -8.66
N CYS A 226 -13.95 -13.65 -8.72
CA CYS A 226 -13.04 -13.29 -7.62
C CYS A 226 -11.63 -12.92 -8.10
N THR A 227 -10.84 -12.32 -7.20
CA THR A 227 -9.39 -12.17 -7.35
C THR A 227 -8.70 -13.02 -6.29
N LEU A 228 -7.84 -13.94 -6.71
CA LEU A 228 -7.17 -14.87 -5.80
C LEU A 228 -5.89 -14.22 -5.21
N GLU A 229 -5.71 -14.32 -3.89
CA GLU A 229 -4.51 -13.86 -3.21
C GLU A 229 -3.25 -14.64 -3.62
N ASN A 230 -3.39 -15.93 -3.87
CA ASN A 230 -2.27 -16.81 -4.23
C ASN A 230 -2.68 -17.76 -5.36
N VAL A 231 -1.80 -17.87 -6.34
CA VAL A 231 -2.00 -18.77 -7.50
C VAL A 231 -0.72 -19.54 -7.81
N ALA A 232 -0.82 -20.57 -8.65
CA ALA A 232 0.34 -21.25 -9.22
C ALA A 232 1.19 -20.29 -10.07
N PRO A 233 2.45 -20.61 -10.39
CA PRO A 233 3.32 -19.75 -11.21
C PRO A 233 2.74 -19.35 -12.57
N ASP A 234 1.91 -20.20 -13.16
CA ASP A 234 1.21 -19.99 -14.43
C ASP A 234 -0.14 -19.25 -14.26
N GLY A 235 -0.56 -18.99 -13.01
CA GLY A 235 -1.85 -18.37 -12.68
C GLY A 235 -2.98 -19.35 -12.43
N THR A 236 -2.74 -20.65 -12.49
CA THR A 236 -3.76 -21.68 -12.21
C THR A 236 -4.23 -21.60 -10.76
N PRO A 237 -5.56 -21.55 -10.49
CA PRO A 237 -6.10 -21.65 -9.14
C PRO A 237 -5.73 -22.98 -8.46
N ARG A 238 -5.52 -22.94 -7.16
CA ARG A 238 -5.18 -24.11 -6.35
C ARG A 238 -6.14 -24.26 -5.19
N PHE A 239 -7.31 -24.84 -5.46
CA PHE A 239 -8.37 -25.00 -4.46
C PHE A 239 -8.19 -26.22 -3.55
N ASP A 240 -7.16 -27.01 -3.76
CA ASP A 240 -6.80 -28.18 -2.97
C ASP A 240 -6.12 -27.85 -1.63
N PHE A 241 -5.80 -26.58 -1.39
CA PHE A 241 -5.23 -26.11 -0.10
C PHE A 241 -5.64 -24.67 0.22
N THR A 242 -5.57 -24.34 1.51
CA THR A 242 -6.12 -23.09 2.07
C THR A 242 -5.59 -21.82 1.40
N ASP A 243 -4.27 -21.69 1.24
CA ASP A 243 -3.67 -20.44 0.69
C ASP A 243 -4.15 -20.15 -0.75
N GLY A 244 -4.46 -21.19 -1.53
CA GLY A 244 -4.94 -21.05 -2.91
C GLY A 244 -6.44 -20.73 -3.04
N ARG A 245 -7.17 -20.73 -1.92
CA ARG A 245 -8.61 -20.43 -1.84
C ARG A 245 -8.89 -19.03 -1.28
N ILE A 246 -7.86 -18.33 -0.84
CA ILE A 246 -8.03 -17.03 -0.16
C ILE A 246 -8.39 -15.94 -1.17
N VAL A 247 -9.48 -15.25 -0.90
CA VAL A 247 -9.87 -13.96 -1.48
C VAL A 247 -9.86 -12.92 -0.35
N ASN A 248 -9.28 -11.76 -0.62
CA ASN A 248 -9.28 -10.62 0.31
C ASN A 248 -10.08 -9.47 -0.30
N PRO A 249 -11.34 -9.29 0.06
CA PRO A 249 -12.18 -8.24 -0.52
C PRO A 249 -11.60 -6.82 -0.34
N GLY A 250 -10.86 -6.59 0.75
CA GLY A 250 -10.18 -5.32 0.99
C GLY A 250 -9.04 -5.07 -0.03
N HIS A 251 -8.24 -6.08 -0.34
CA HIS A 251 -7.20 -5.98 -1.36
C HIS A 251 -7.79 -5.82 -2.78
N ASP A 252 -8.92 -6.46 -3.06
CA ASP A 252 -9.60 -6.31 -4.34
C ASP A 252 -10.01 -4.85 -4.54
N ILE A 253 -10.63 -4.22 -3.54
CA ILE A 253 -11.06 -2.83 -3.58
C ILE A 253 -9.86 -1.87 -3.64
N GLU A 254 -8.79 -2.15 -2.90
CA GLU A 254 -7.54 -1.39 -2.97
C GLU A 254 -6.93 -1.49 -4.38
N GLY A 255 -6.89 -2.68 -4.95
CA GLY A 255 -6.45 -2.93 -6.32
C GLY A 255 -7.30 -2.22 -7.37
N VAL A 256 -8.61 -2.17 -7.18
CA VAL A 256 -9.53 -1.40 -8.05
C VAL A 256 -9.17 0.07 -8.07
N TRP A 257 -8.89 0.67 -6.91
CA TRP A 257 -8.47 2.08 -6.87
C TRP A 257 -7.17 2.29 -7.66
N PHE A 258 -6.18 1.43 -7.51
CA PHE A 258 -4.92 1.53 -8.26
C PHE A 258 -5.12 1.36 -9.77
N LEU A 259 -5.98 0.42 -10.19
CA LEU A 259 -6.34 0.22 -11.60
C LEU A 259 -7.06 1.43 -12.19
N LEU A 260 -7.93 2.10 -11.45
CA LEU A 260 -8.61 3.32 -11.89
C LEU A 260 -7.62 4.49 -12.03
N GLU A 261 -6.68 4.65 -11.09
CA GLU A 261 -5.61 5.66 -11.22
C GLU A 261 -4.68 5.36 -12.41
N TYR A 262 -4.35 4.09 -12.64
CA TYR A 262 -3.62 3.68 -13.84
C TYR A 262 -4.41 4.01 -15.11
N ALA A 263 -5.70 3.63 -15.17
CA ALA A 263 -6.56 3.91 -16.31
C ALA A 263 -6.60 5.40 -16.64
N LYS A 264 -6.68 6.25 -15.62
CA LYS A 264 -6.66 7.70 -15.74
C LYS A 264 -5.32 8.23 -16.27
N GLN A 265 -4.20 7.81 -15.68
CA GLN A 265 -2.87 8.31 -16.05
C GLN A 265 -2.42 7.84 -17.42
N PHE A 266 -2.84 6.66 -17.86
CA PHE A 266 -2.47 6.06 -19.16
C PHE A 266 -3.52 6.21 -20.25
N GLY A 267 -4.67 6.85 -19.96
CA GLY A 267 -5.75 7.01 -20.92
C GLY A 267 -6.36 5.68 -21.36
N LYS A 268 -6.62 4.77 -20.39
CA LYS A 268 -7.13 3.41 -20.62
C LYS A 268 -8.56 3.22 -20.07
N PRO A 269 -9.58 3.90 -20.66
CA PRO A 269 -10.95 3.85 -20.16
C PRO A 269 -11.57 2.45 -20.19
N GLU A 270 -11.07 1.55 -21.03
CA GLU A 270 -11.51 0.15 -21.12
C GLU A 270 -11.25 -0.65 -19.82
N LEU A 271 -10.39 -0.15 -18.94
CA LEU A 271 -10.15 -0.78 -17.62
C LEU A 271 -11.20 -0.42 -16.57
N ILE A 272 -11.98 0.64 -16.79
CA ILE A 272 -12.99 1.10 -15.82
C ILE A 272 -14.07 0.03 -15.60
N GLU A 273 -14.58 -0.57 -16.67
CA GLU A 273 -15.59 -1.63 -16.58
C GLU A 273 -15.04 -2.88 -15.89
N LYS A 274 -13.79 -3.26 -16.18
CA LYS A 274 -13.12 -4.39 -15.50
C LYS A 274 -12.93 -4.13 -14.01
N ALA A 275 -12.47 -2.92 -13.65
CA ALA A 275 -12.30 -2.50 -12.27
C ALA A 275 -13.64 -2.49 -11.51
N GLN A 276 -14.73 -2.02 -12.14
CA GLN A 276 -16.07 -2.08 -11.57
C GLN A 276 -16.51 -3.53 -11.31
N THR A 277 -16.28 -4.44 -12.25
CA THR A 277 -16.61 -5.87 -12.07
C THR A 277 -15.85 -6.46 -10.88
N ILE A 278 -14.56 -6.15 -10.71
CA ILE A 278 -13.77 -6.60 -9.54
C ILE A 278 -14.36 -6.03 -8.26
N PHE A 279 -14.72 -4.75 -8.24
CA PHE A 279 -15.34 -4.10 -7.09
C PHE A 279 -16.66 -4.76 -6.70
N ASP A 280 -17.56 -4.97 -7.67
CA ASP A 280 -18.87 -5.57 -7.44
C ASP A 280 -18.73 -7.00 -6.89
N ASN A 281 -17.81 -7.79 -7.44
CA ASN A 281 -17.49 -9.14 -6.95
C ASN A 281 -16.95 -9.10 -5.50
N ALA A 282 -16.04 -8.17 -5.20
CA ALA A 282 -15.46 -8.02 -3.85
C ALA A 282 -16.52 -7.66 -2.81
N ILE A 283 -17.44 -6.75 -3.15
CA ILE A 283 -18.57 -6.39 -2.28
C ILE A 283 -19.52 -7.59 -2.12
N HIS A 284 -19.86 -8.28 -3.21
CA HIS A 284 -20.78 -9.41 -3.14
C HIS A 284 -20.24 -10.56 -2.26
N ALA A 285 -18.96 -10.88 -2.39
CA ALA A 285 -18.33 -11.96 -1.64
C ALA A 285 -17.99 -11.57 -0.19
N GLY A 286 -17.64 -10.30 0.05
CA GLY A 286 -17.03 -9.87 1.30
C GLY A 286 -17.92 -9.04 2.23
N TRP A 287 -19.14 -8.66 1.82
CA TRP A 287 -20.01 -7.87 2.68
C TRP A 287 -20.63 -8.71 3.81
N ASP A 288 -20.50 -8.25 5.03
CA ASP A 288 -21.16 -8.86 6.19
C ASP A 288 -22.58 -8.36 6.30
N GLU A 289 -23.55 -9.22 5.97
CA GLU A 289 -24.99 -8.89 5.99
C GLU A 289 -25.57 -8.73 7.41
N GLU A 290 -24.91 -9.30 8.42
CA GLU A 290 -25.39 -9.25 9.80
C GLU A 290 -24.92 -7.97 10.52
N TYR A 291 -23.63 -7.65 10.42
CA TYR A 291 -23.00 -6.55 11.17
C TYR A 291 -22.58 -5.38 10.30
N GLY A 292 -22.62 -5.53 8.98
CA GLY A 292 -22.06 -4.56 8.03
C GLY A 292 -20.53 -4.56 8.01
N GLY A 293 -19.96 -4.00 6.93
CA GLY A 293 -18.52 -3.97 6.73
C GLY A 293 -18.01 -5.13 5.87
N LEU A 294 -16.71 -5.17 5.66
CA LEU A 294 -16.06 -6.18 4.83
C LEU A 294 -15.39 -7.24 5.71
N LEU A 295 -15.63 -8.50 5.38
CA LEU A 295 -14.88 -9.62 5.91
C LEU A 295 -13.41 -9.52 5.48
N TYR A 296 -12.49 -9.94 6.36
CA TYR A 296 -11.06 -9.84 6.08
C TYR A 296 -10.60 -10.83 5.00
N PHE A 297 -11.02 -12.09 5.12
CA PHE A 297 -10.84 -13.13 4.12
C PHE A 297 -12.13 -13.88 3.87
N VAL A 298 -12.35 -14.29 2.63
CA VAL A 298 -13.41 -15.19 2.23
C VAL A 298 -12.84 -16.35 1.40
N ASP A 299 -13.59 -17.43 1.32
CA ASP A 299 -13.25 -18.63 0.57
C ASP A 299 -13.74 -18.47 -0.89
N ALA A 300 -12.86 -18.80 -1.87
CA ALA A 300 -13.17 -18.68 -3.29
C ALA A 300 -14.15 -19.74 -3.78
#